data_8ea0583db3b6506dda61f82a4243f527
#
_entry.id   8ea0583db3b6506dda61f82a4243f527
#
_cell.length_a   1.000
_cell.length_b   1.000
_cell.length_c   1.000
_cell.angle_alpha   90.00
_cell.angle_beta   90.00
_cell.angle_gamma   90.00
#
_symmetry.space_group_name_H-M   'P 1'
#
loop_
_entity.id
_entity.type
_entity.pdbx_description
1 polymer ?
#
loop_
_entity_poly.entity_id
_entity_poly.type
_entity_poly.pdbx_seq_one_letter_code
_entity_poly.pdbx_strand_id
1 'polypeptide(L)'
;MATSLKPGDPAPDFAGITTDGRHVSLKDYRGRKLVLYFYPKDDTPGCTRQACSLRDHNAELAARGTAVLGVSTQGVESHRAFTEKHKLNFPLLVDSDGKAGRAYGTLGGDGLISKLKSAVGMADRVTFVIDEMGRIAHVVDKPDVARHGEELLALL
;
A
#
# COMPACT_ATOMS: atom_id res chain seq x y z
N MET A 1 -8.32 0.58 -15.47
CA MET A 1 -7.58 0.98 -14.28
C MET A 1 -8.53 1.22 -13.12
N ALA A 2 -8.26 0.63 -11.97
CA ALA A 2 -9.14 0.73 -10.81
C ALA A 2 -9.19 2.14 -10.23
N THR A 3 -8.07 2.83 -10.18
CA THR A 3 -7.98 4.18 -9.64
C THR A 3 -8.04 5.24 -10.72
N SER A 4 -8.69 6.36 -10.42
CA SER A 4 -8.66 7.55 -11.27
C SER A 4 -7.59 8.56 -10.85
N LEU A 5 -6.89 8.29 -9.76
CA LEU A 5 -5.81 9.15 -9.28
C LEU A 5 -4.61 9.10 -10.22
N LYS A 6 -3.95 10.22 -10.38
CA LYS A 6 -2.81 10.38 -11.29
C LYS A 6 -1.72 11.24 -10.66
N PRO A 7 -0.49 11.19 -11.17
CA PRO A 7 0.58 12.06 -10.69
C PRO A 7 0.16 13.54 -10.74
N GLY A 8 0.48 14.25 -9.67
CA GLY A 8 0.11 15.65 -9.47
C GLY A 8 -1.15 15.85 -8.64
N ASP A 9 -2.00 14.83 -8.51
CA ASP A 9 -3.19 14.93 -7.68
C ASP A 9 -2.82 14.99 -6.19
N PRO A 10 -3.58 15.72 -5.36
CA PRO A 10 -3.44 15.58 -3.92
C PRO A 10 -3.75 14.14 -3.52
N ALA A 11 -2.92 13.54 -2.67
CA ALA A 11 -3.21 12.23 -2.13
C ALA A 11 -4.41 12.33 -1.18
N PRO A 12 -5.41 11.44 -1.30
CA PRO A 12 -6.51 11.41 -0.35
C PRO A 12 -6.03 11.13 1.07
N ASP A 13 -6.70 11.73 2.06
CA ASP A 13 -6.43 11.42 3.46
C ASP A 13 -6.75 9.97 3.75
N PHE A 14 -5.98 9.39 4.63
CA PHE A 14 -6.27 8.09 5.22
C PHE A 14 -5.91 8.13 6.70
N ALA A 15 -6.52 7.26 7.47
CA ALA A 15 -6.19 7.09 8.88
C ALA A 15 -6.57 5.68 9.32
N GLY A 16 -5.85 5.13 10.26
CA GLY A 16 -6.15 3.82 10.82
C GLY A 16 -5.05 3.31 11.72
N ILE A 17 -5.26 2.10 12.20
CA ILE A 17 -4.29 1.42 13.07
C ILE A 17 -3.37 0.55 12.23
N THR A 18 -2.11 0.46 12.64
CA THR A 18 -1.11 -0.40 12.00
C THR A 18 -0.83 -1.65 12.83
N THR A 19 -0.06 -2.57 12.24
CA THR A 19 0.35 -3.82 12.89
C THR A 19 1.09 -3.60 14.21
N ASP A 20 1.77 -2.48 14.37
CA ASP A 20 2.49 -2.13 15.60
C ASP A 20 1.61 -1.38 16.63
N GLY A 21 0.30 -1.33 16.38
CA GLY A 21 -0.67 -0.75 17.31
C GLY A 21 -0.75 0.76 17.30
N ARG A 22 -0.10 1.43 16.36
CA ARG A 22 -0.12 2.89 16.27
C ARG A 22 -1.21 3.39 15.34
N HIS A 23 -1.80 4.52 15.68
CA HIS A 23 -2.66 5.25 14.75
C HIS A 23 -1.80 6.10 13.83
N VAL A 24 -2.01 5.95 12.53
CA VAL A 24 -1.31 6.74 11.52
C VAL A 24 -2.30 7.39 10.58
N SER A 25 -1.89 8.50 9.98
CA SER A 25 -2.64 9.20 8.95
C SER A 25 -1.68 9.76 7.91
N LEU A 26 -2.21 10.24 6.79
CA LEU A 26 -1.38 10.81 5.71
C LEU A 26 -0.46 11.93 6.23
N LYS A 27 -0.96 12.81 7.09
CA LYS A 27 -0.18 13.94 7.62
C LYS A 27 1.06 13.52 8.40
N ASP A 28 1.08 12.31 8.97
CA ASP A 28 2.24 11.80 9.70
C ASP A 28 3.44 11.56 8.80
N TYR A 29 3.22 11.50 7.49
CA TYR A 29 4.27 11.27 6.50
C TYR A 29 4.73 12.55 5.79
N ARG A 30 4.20 13.72 6.14
CA ARG A 30 4.66 14.98 5.56
C ARG A 30 6.14 15.18 5.81
N GLY A 31 6.83 15.70 4.80
CA GLY A 31 8.27 15.92 4.87
C GLY A 31 9.10 14.73 4.44
N ARG A 32 8.46 13.62 4.10
CA ARG A 32 9.12 12.43 3.53
C ARG A 32 8.24 11.78 2.48
N LYS A 33 8.85 10.99 1.62
CA LYS A 33 8.10 10.24 0.61
C LYS A 33 7.44 9.03 1.27
N LEU A 34 6.30 8.63 0.72
CA LEU A 34 5.55 7.46 1.19
C LEU A 34 5.24 6.55 0.02
N VAL A 35 5.63 5.30 0.14
CA VAL A 35 5.14 4.21 -0.71
C VAL A 35 3.92 3.63 -0.02
N LEU A 36 2.74 3.91 -0.56
CA LEU A 36 1.47 3.41 -0.06
C LEU A 36 0.98 2.36 -1.04
N TYR A 37 1.09 1.09 -0.67
CA TYR A 37 0.70 0.02 -1.59
C TYR A 37 -0.52 -0.74 -1.08
N PHE A 38 -1.50 -0.87 -1.97
CA PHE A 38 -2.71 -1.65 -1.73
C PHE A 38 -2.54 -3.04 -2.31
N TYR A 39 -2.95 -4.05 -1.58
CA TYR A 39 -2.87 -5.44 -2.01
C TYR A 39 -4.12 -6.22 -1.59
N PRO A 40 -4.47 -7.30 -2.31
CA PRO A 40 -5.76 -7.97 -2.10
C PRO A 40 -5.89 -8.69 -0.76
N LYS A 41 -4.88 -9.45 -0.34
CA LYS A 41 -5.03 -10.31 0.85
C LYS A 41 -3.69 -10.77 1.40
N ASP A 42 -3.56 -10.74 2.73
CA ASP A 42 -2.39 -11.25 3.43
C ASP A 42 -2.11 -12.70 3.08
N ASP A 43 -0.83 -13.03 2.99
CA ASP A 43 -0.30 -14.39 2.85
C ASP A 43 -0.78 -15.14 1.59
N THR A 44 -1.14 -14.42 0.55
CA THR A 44 -1.34 -15.00 -0.78
C THR A 44 -0.02 -14.94 -1.56
N PRO A 45 0.20 -15.80 -2.58
CA PRO A 45 1.51 -15.88 -3.25
C PRO A 45 2.02 -14.56 -3.82
N GLY A 46 1.18 -13.82 -4.54
CA GLY A 46 1.57 -12.54 -5.13
C GLY A 46 1.82 -11.47 -4.08
N CYS A 47 0.96 -11.38 -3.07
CA CYS A 47 1.12 -10.41 -1.97
C CYS A 47 2.35 -10.71 -1.12
N THR A 48 2.65 -11.98 -0.93
CA THR A 48 3.87 -12.41 -0.22
C THR A 48 5.13 -12.02 -0.97
N ARG A 49 5.18 -12.25 -2.29
CA ARG A 49 6.33 -11.85 -3.11
C ARG A 49 6.53 -10.34 -3.07
N GLN A 50 5.46 -9.57 -3.21
CA GLN A 50 5.52 -8.11 -3.17
C GLN A 50 6.05 -7.62 -1.82
N ALA A 51 5.50 -8.13 -0.73
CA ALA A 51 5.91 -7.76 0.62
C ALA A 51 7.38 -8.12 0.88
N CYS A 52 7.83 -9.29 0.45
CA CYS A 52 9.21 -9.72 0.62
C CYS A 52 10.18 -8.86 -0.20
N SER A 53 9.81 -8.48 -1.43
CA SER A 53 10.61 -7.56 -2.24
C SER A 53 10.77 -6.21 -1.55
N LEU A 54 9.67 -5.65 -1.01
CA LEU A 54 9.71 -4.38 -0.30
C LEU A 54 10.53 -4.49 1.00
N ARG A 55 10.37 -5.59 1.73
CA ARG A 55 11.17 -5.87 2.93
C ARG A 55 12.66 -5.85 2.62
N ASP A 56 13.07 -6.53 1.56
CA ASP A 56 14.48 -6.66 1.19
C ASP A 56 15.08 -5.32 0.73
N HIS A 57 14.28 -4.39 0.25
CA HIS A 57 14.72 -3.08 -0.23
C HIS A 57 14.36 -1.93 0.71
N ASN A 58 13.74 -2.21 1.86
CA ASN A 58 13.26 -1.14 2.75
C ASN A 58 14.37 -0.26 3.31
N ALA A 59 15.53 -0.82 3.61
CA ALA A 59 16.68 -0.05 4.09
C ALA A 59 17.14 0.97 3.04
N GLU A 60 17.18 0.59 1.76
CA GLU A 60 17.52 1.50 0.67
C GLU A 60 16.45 2.58 0.47
N LEU A 61 15.18 2.22 0.57
CA LEU A 61 14.07 3.17 0.49
C LEU A 61 14.16 4.18 1.63
N ALA A 62 14.39 3.71 2.85
CA ALA A 62 14.55 4.57 4.02
C ALA A 62 15.75 5.52 3.87
N ALA A 63 16.86 5.04 3.29
CA ALA A 63 18.03 5.87 3.01
C ALA A 63 17.73 7.01 2.02
N ARG A 64 16.68 6.85 1.20
CA ARG A 64 16.19 7.89 0.28
C ARG A 64 15.02 8.69 0.85
N GLY A 65 14.82 8.67 2.17
CA GLY A 65 13.76 9.41 2.85
C GLY A 65 12.37 8.89 2.56
N THR A 66 12.23 7.60 2.25
CA THR A 66 10.98 7.00 1.83
C THR A 66 10.50 5.97 2.84
N ALA A 67 9.26 6.13 3.33
CA ALA A 67 8.59 5.17 4.18
C ALA A 67 7.71 4.23 3.34
N VAL A 68 7.45 3.04 3.85
CA VAL A 68 6.56 2.05 3.22
C VAL A 68 5.40 1.74 4.15
N LEU A 69 4.19 1.75 3.61
CA LEU A 69 2.98 1.35 4.31
C LEU A 69 2.14 0.48 3.37
N GLY A 70 1.90 -0.75 3.78
CA GLY A 70 1.00 -1.65 3.05
C GLY A 70 -0.43 -1.51 3.57
N VAL A 71 -1.41 -1.71 2.70
CA VAL A 71 -2.84 -1.56 3.05
C VAL A 71 -3.64 -2.72 2.48
N SER A 72 -4.40 -3.37 3.33
CA SER A 72 -5.43 -4.31 2.90
C SER A 72 -6.56 -4.39 3.94
N THR A 73 -7.63 -5.09 3.60
CA THR A 73 -8.86 -5.09 4.40
C THR A 73 -8.88 -6.12 5.52
N GLN A 74 -7.86 -6.96 5.65
CA GLN A 74 -7.78 -7.91 6.75
C GLN A 74 -7.53 -7.19 8.07
N GLY A 75 -7.91 -7.85 9.16
CA GLY A 75 -7.77 -7.29 10.50
C GLY A 75 -6.33 -7.33 11.03
N VAL A 76 -6.15 -6.74 12.22
CA VAL A 76 -4.84 -6.60 12.85
C VAL A 76 -4.16 -7.96 13.10
N GLU A 77 -4.92 -8.98 13.45
CA GLU A 77 -4.37 -10.32 13.73
C GLU A 77 -3.78 -10.95 12.46
N SER A 78 -4.49 -10.85 11.34
CA SER A 78 -4.01 -11.32 10.05
C SER A 78 -2.74 -10.58 9.62
N HIS A 79 -2.72 -9.27 9.75
CA HIS A 79 -1.55 -8.44 9.44
C HIS A 79 -0.36 -8.78 10.33
N ARG A 80 -0.58 -9.03 11.62
CA ARG A 80 0.49 -9.45 12.53
C ARG A 80 1.06 -10.81 12.16
N ALA A 81 0.19 -11.77 11.86
CA ALA A 81 0.62 -13.12 11.44
C ALA A 81 1.44 -13.04 10.15
N PHE A 82 1.00 -12.27 9.18
CA PHE A 82 1.71 -12.06 7.92
C PHE A 82 3.08 -11.40 8.16
N THR A 83 3.11 -10.37 8.98
CA THR A 83 4.35 -9.67 9.35
C THR A 83 5.35 -10.60 10.02
N GLU A 84 4.91 -11.41 11.00
CA GLU A 84 5.77 -12.34 11.72
C GLU A 84 6.27 -13.46 10.82
N LYS A 85 5.40 -14.04 10.02
CA LYS A 85 5.74 -15.17 9.15
C LYS A 85 6.83 -14.80 8.15
N HIS A 86 6.76 -13.60 7.57
CA HIS A 86 7.69 -13.16 6.54
C HIS A 86 8.69 -12.10 7.02
N LYS A 87 8.71 -11.81 8.30
CA LYS A 87 9.63 -10.84 8.92
C LYS A 87 9.59 -9.49 8.21
N LEU A 88 8.39 -8.99 7.99
CA LEU A 88 8.21 -7.69 7.35
C LEU A 88 8.72 -6.60 8.29
N ASN A 89 9.47 -5.64 7.74
CA ASN A 89 10.11 -4.56 8.48
C ASN A 89 9.49 -3.18 8.22
N PHE A 90 8.23 -3.18 7.82
CA PHE A 90 7.41 -1.98 7.63
C PHE A 90 5.99 -2.28 8.12
N PRO A 91 5.23 -1.24 8.49
CA PRO A 91 3.88 -1.44 9.01
C PRO A 91 2.87 -1.77 7.91
N LEU A 92 1.81 -2.46 8.32
CA LEU A 92 0.62 -2.68 7.49
C LEU A 92 -0.56 -1.95 8.13
N LEU A 93 -1.31 -1.21 7.34
CA LEU A 93 -2.50 -0.50 7.77
C LEU A 93 -3.72 -1.43 7.72
N VAL A 94 -4.49 -1.45 8.79
CA VAL A 94 -5.76 -2.18 8.86
C VAL A 94 -6.84 -1.30 8.23
N ASP A 95 -7.39 -1.73 7.09
CA ASP A 95 -8.44 -1.03 6.36
C ASP A 95 -9.72 -1.89 6.30
N SER A 96 -10.16 -2.39 7.47
CA SER A 96 -11.25 -3.35 7.56
C SER A 96 -12.58 -2.82 7.01
N ASP A 97 -12.84 -1.53 7.12
CA ASP A 97 -14.02 -0.89 6.55
C ASP A 97 -13.86 -0.48 5.09
N GLY A 98 -12.67 -0.67 4.51
CA GLY A 98 -12.38 -0.34 3.12
C GLY A 98 -12.31 1.16 2.82
N LYS A 99 -12.27 2.01 3.85
CA LYS A 99 -12.33 3.46 3.66
C LYS A 99 -11.15 3.99 2.86
N ALA A 100 -9.93 3.57 3.20
CA ALA A 100 -8.74 3.98 2.46
C ALA A 100 -8.76 3.42 1.03
N GLY A 101 -9.14 2.15 0.88
CA GLY A 101 -9.24 1.53 -0.44
C GLY A 101 -10.22 2.25 -1.36
N ARG A 102 -11.38 2.66 -0.83
CA ARG A 102 -12.36 3.44 -1.60
C ARG A 102 -11.84 4.84 -1.93
N ALA A 103 -11.20 5.51 -0.97
CA ALA A 103 -10.65 6.86 -1.20
C ALA A 103 -9.60 6.86 -2.31
N TYR A 104 -8.77 5.82 -2.38
CA TYR A 104 -7.72 5.69 -3.39
C TYR A 104 -8.17 4.97 -4.66
N GLY A 105 -9.44 4.57 -4.73
CA GLY A 105 -9.99 3.90 -5.92
C GLY A 105 -9.52 2.46 -6.12
N THR A 106 -9.00 1.82 -5.09
CA THR A 106 -8.58 0.41 -5.15
C THR A 106 -9.68 -0.56 -4.78
N LEU A 107 -10.78 -0.05 -4.24
CA LEU A 107 -12.03 -0.77 -3.99
C LEU A 107 -13.16 -0.04 -4.72
N GLY A 108 -14.11 -0.80 -5.28
CA GLY A 108 -15.27 -0.20 -5.95
C GLY A 108 -15.01 0.29 -7.37
N GLY A 109 -13.96 -0.20 -8.03
CA GLY A 109 -13.67 0.14 -9.44
C GLY A 109 -14.75 -0.33 -10.42
N ASP A 110 -14.74 0.23 -11.64
CA ASP A 110 -15.79 0.01 -12.64
C ASP A 110 -15.73 -1.35 -13.35
N GLY A 111 -14.56 -1.99 -13.40
CA GLY A 111 -14.39 -3.27 -14.06
C GLY A 111 -15.11 -4.41 -13.34
N LEU A 112 -15.52 -5.44 -14.09
CA LEU A 112 -16.18 -6.60 -13.49
C LEU A 112 -15.33 -7.29 -12.42
N ILE A 113 -14.03 -7.46 -12.69
CA ILE A 113 -13.11 -8.09 -11.75
C ILE A 113 -12.94 -7.21 -10.49
N SER A 114 -12.81 -5.89 -10.66
CA SER A 114 -12.74 -4.96 -9.54
C SER A 114 -14.00 -5.00 -8.67
N LYS A 115 -15.18 -5.08 -9.29
CA LYS A 115 -16.44 -5.20 -8.56
C LYS A 115 -16.53 -6.52 -7.79
N LEU A 116 -16.08 -7.62 -8.38
CA LEU A 116 -16.05 -8.93 -7.71
C LEU A 116 -15.08 -8.93 -6.53
N LYS A 117 -13.90 -8.33 -6.69
CA LYS A 117 -12.94 -8.19 -5.59
C LYS A 117 -13.50 -7.33 -4.47
N SER A 118 -14.13 -6.21 -4.79
CA SER A 118 -14.76 -5.32 -3.79
C SER A 118 -15.85 -6.03 -3.01
N ALA A 119 -16.64 -6.87 -3.66
CA ALA A 119 -17.71 -7.62 -3.01
C ALA A 119 -17.19 -8.57 -1.92
N VAL A 120 -15.94 -9.04 -2.04
CA VAL A 120 -15.30 -9.90 -1.03
C VAL A 120 -14.23 -9.14 -0.22
N GLY A 121 -14.19 -7.82 -0.33
CA GLY A 121 -13.27 -6.97 0.44
C GLY A 121 -11.83 -6.99 -0.06
N MET A 122 -11.57 -7.45 -1.29
CA MET A 122 -10.22 -7.50 -1.84
C MET A 122 -9.93 -6.27 -2.72
N ALA A 123 -8.93 -5.50 -2.33
CA ALA A 123 -8.49 -4.34 -3.11
C ALA A 123 -7.77 -4.76 -4.40
N ASP A 124 -7.80 -3.88 -5.40
CA ASP A 124 -6.89 -3.99 -6.54
C ASP A 124 -5.45 -3.72 -6.08
N ARG A 125 -4.51 -4.32 -6.79
CA ARG A 125 -3.08 -4.14 -6.49
C ARG A 125 -2.57 -2.88 -7.17
N VAL A 126 -2.47 -1.80 -6.40
CA VAL A 126 -1.98 -0.49 -6.89
C VAL A 126 -1.05 0.10 -5.85
N THR A 127 0.07 0.65 -6.29
CA THR A 127 1.02 1.35 -5.43
C THR A 127 1.05 2.83 -5.80
N PHE A 128 0.96 3.66 -4.79
CA PHE A 128 1.08 5.12 -4.92
C PHE A 128 2.39 5.56 -4.27
N VAL A 129 3.17 6.36 -4.97
CA VAL A 129 4.31 7.06 -4.38
C VAL A 129 3.85 8.50 -4.12
N ILE A 130 3.85 8.88 -2.86
CA ILE A 130 3.39 10.19 -2.39
C ILE A 130 4.62 11.00 -1.99
N ASP A 131 4.69 12.23 -2.47
CA ASP A 131 5.83 13.11 -2.20
C ASP A 131 5.75 13.77 -0.81
N GLU A 132 6.76 14.54 -0.47
CA GLU A 132 6.90 15.20 0.83
C GLU A 132 5.79 16.23 1.09
N MET A 133 5.14 16.71 0.04
CA MET A 133 4.05 17.70 0.11
C MET A 133 2.65 17.04 0.16
N GLY A 134 2.58 15.72 0.14
CA GLY A 134 1.29 15.00 0.14
C GLY A 134 0.63 14.89 -1.20
N ARG A 135 1.38 15.01 -2.30
CA ARG A 135 0.88 14.82 -3.66
C ARG A 135 1.35 13.49 -4.22
N ILE A 136 0.54 12.92 -5.09
CA ILE A 136 0.90 11.68 -5.79
C ILE A 136 2.00 12.01 -6.81
N ALA A 137 3.15 11.36 -6.66
CA ALA A 137 4.27 11.46 -7.60
C ALA A 137 4.20 10.38 -8.68
N HIS A 138 3.82 9.15 -8.30
CA HIS A 138 3.72 8.02 -9.22
C HIS A 138 2.55 7.13 -8.85
N VAL A 139 1.96 6.48 -9.85
CA VAL A 139 0.94 5.43 -9.69
C VAL A 139 1.42 4.19 -10.42
N VAL A 140 1.59 3.09 -9.70
CA VAL A 140 1.98 1.80 -10.28
C VAL A 140 0.77 0.88 -10.19
N ASP A 141 0.02 0.76 -11.28
CA ASP A 141 -1.23 0.00 -11.32
C ASP A 141 -1.03 -1.49 -11.68
N LYS A 142 0.16 -1.86 -12.13
CA LYS A 142 0.54 -3.24 -12.41
C LYS A 142 1.94 -3.53 -11.88
N PRO A 143 2.11 -3.58 -10.55
CA PRO A 143 3.43 -3.83 -9.98
C PRO A 143 3.95 -5.23 -10.34
N ASP A 144 5.24 -5.31 -10.62
CA ASP A 144 5.94 -6.59 -10.69
C ASP A 144 6.20 -7.07 -9.27
N VAL A 145 5.37 -7.99 -8.78
CA VAL A 145 5.39 -8.38 -7.37
C VAL A 145 6.73 -8.96 -6.92
N ALA A 146 7.44 -9.65 -7.81
CA ALA A 146 8.75 -10.24 -7.48
C ALA A 146 9.86 -9.19 -7.38
N ARG A 147 9.70 -8.03 -8.03
CA ARG A 147 10.73 -6.99 -8.14
C ARG A 147 10.25 -5.60 -7.72
N HIS A 148 9.19 -5.53 -6.94
CA HIS A 148 8.54 -4.25 -6.64
C HIS A 148 9.47 -3.27 -5.93
N GLY A 149 10.30 -3.76 -5.01
CA GLY A 149 11.30 -2.91 -4.35
C GLY A 149 12.25 -2.24 -5.35
N GLU A 150 12.73 -3.00 -6.33
CA GLU A 150 13.60 -2.48 -7.38
C GLU A 150 12.87 -1.49 -8.28
N GLU A 151 11.62 -1.79 -8.65
CA GLU A 151 10.78 -0.87 -9.43
C GLU A 151 10.65 0.50 -8.75
N LEU A 152 10.38 0.48 -7.45
CA LEU A 152 10.19 1.72 -6.69
C LEU A 152 11.49 2.51 -6.55
N LEU A 153 12.61 1.83 -6.30
CA LEU A 153 13.91 2.50 -6.24
C LEU A 153 14.25 3.20 -7.55
N ALA A 154 13.84 2.65 -8.68
CA ALA A 154 14.07 3.27 -9.99
C ALA A 154 13.23 4.54 -10.21
N LEU A 155 12.12 4.71 -9.46
CA LEU A 155 11.25 5.89 -9.54
C LEU A 155 11.68 7.03 -8.60
N LEU A 156 12.56 6.76 -7.67
CA LEU A 156 12.92 7.72 -6.60
C LEU A 156 14.22 8.49 -6.84
#